data_84115c8c77ab36b624f728bbce314cd2
#
_entry.id   84115c8c77ab36b624f728bbce314cd2
#
_cell.length_a   1.000
_cell.length_b   1.000
_cell.length_c   1.000
_cell.angle_alpha   90.00
_cell.angle_beta   90.00
_cell.angle_gamma   90.00
#
_symmetry.space_group_name_H-M   'P 1'
#
loop_
_entity.id
_entity.type
_entity.pdbx_description
1 polymer ?
#
loop_
_entity_poly.entity_id
_entity_poly.type
_entity_poly.pdbx_seq_one_letter_code
_entity_poly.pdbx_strand_id
1 'polypeptide(L)'
;RNPDFVEEETTIHIVTNRVNSRDEGQAIYEKVNSVVSKFLHGSLNYLGMIPQDAALERAVRQQKTVTMSDPNAKSARAISELADHLLNGTRQKTPVRWGIAQMFSSFLSNRK
;
A
#
# COMPACT_ATOMS: atom_id res chain seq x y z
N ARG A 1 -7.40 -25.05 -9.81
CA ARG A 1 -6.74 -23.86 -10.29
C ARG A 1 -7.19 -23.49 -11.69
N ASN A 2 -7.42 -22.23 -11.91
CA ASN A 2 -7.88 -21.75 -13.20
C ASN A 2 -6.76 -21.87 -14.24
N PRO A 3 -6.96 -22.65 -15.32
CA PRO A 3 -5.92 -22.80 -16.31
C PRO A 3 -5.65 -21.54 -17.13
N ASP A 4 -6.54 -20.57 -17.06
CA ASP A 4 -6.36 -19.30 -17.76
C ASP A 4 -5.58 -18.28 -16.94
N PHE A 5 -5.24 -18.62 -15.71
CA PHE A 5 -4.48 -17.73 -14.86
C PHE A 5 -3.04 -17.61 -15.36
N VAL A 6 -2.58 -16.38 -15.52
CA VAL A 6 -1.23 -16.10 -16.00
C VAL A 6 -0.42 -15.51 -14.85
N GLU A 7 0.46 -16.34 -14.28
CA GLU A 7 1.19 -15.95 -13.07
C GLU A 7 2.14 -14.79 -13.29
N GLU A 8 2.74 -14.69 -14.47
CA GLU A 8 3.68 -13.60 -14.74
C GLU A 8 3.01 -12.24 -14.79
N GLU A 9 1.68 -12.19 -14.83
CA GLU A 9 0.96 -10.93 -14.77
C GLU A 9 0.63 -10.52 -13.34
N THR A 10 0.90 -11.40 -12.38
CA THR A 10 0.61 -11.10 -10.99
C THR A 10 1.65 -10.15 -10.42
N THR A 11 1.19 -9.06 -9.86
CA THR A 11 2.05 -8.11 -9.18
C THR A 11 1.59 -7.98 -7.73
N ILE A 12 2.52 -8.16 -6.81
CA ILE A 12 2.24 -8.03 -5.38
C ILE A 12 2.89 -6.76 -4.91
N HIS A 13 2.08 -5.88 -4.34
CA HIS A 13 2.58 -4.62 -3.79
C HIS A 13 2.91 -4.80 -2.32
N ILE A 14 4.10 -4.37 -1.94
CA ILE A 14 4.59 -4.52 -0.57
C ILE A 14 4.63 -3.14 0.09
N VAL A 15 4.11 -3.07 1.30
CA VAL A 15 4.20 -1.89 2.13
C VAL A 15 4.87 -2.28 3.43
N THR A 16 5.93 -1.57 3.81
CA THR A 16 6.56 -1.79 5.10
C THR A 16 5.92 -0.87 6.13
N ASN A 17 5.53 -1.44 7.26
CA ASN A 17 4.74 -0.74 8.26
C ASN A 17 5.53 -0.55 9.55
N ARG A 18 5.26 0.55 10.24
CA ARG A 18 5.85 0.86 11.55
C ARG A 18 7.38 0.96 11.49
N VAL A 19 7.87 1.60 10.45
CA VAL A 19 9.31 1.75 10.28
C VAL A 19 9.77 3.12 10.79
N ASN A 20 11.02 3.19 11.22
CA ASN A 20 11.57 4.42 11.79
C ASN A 20 12.22 5.32 10.73
N SER A 21 12.48 4.78 9.55
CA SER A 21 13.09 5.55 8.48
C SER A 21 12.81 4.90 7.13
N ARG A 22 13.03 5.66 6.08
CA ARG A 22 12.91 5.12 4.71
C ARG A 22 13.91 4.02 4.46
N ASP A 23 15.13 4.18 4.99
CA ASP A 23 16.17 3.18 4.82
C ASP A 23 15.80 1.87 5.48
N GLU A 24 15.18 1.92 6.65
CA GLU A 24 14.71 0.72 7.33
C GLU A 24 13.65 0.01 6.50
N GLY A 25 12.68 0.78 5.97
CA GLY A 25 11.64 0.20 5.15
C GLY A 25 12.19 -0.46 3.89
N GLN A 26 13.12 0.21 3.24
CA GLN A 26 13.76 -0.33 2.04
C GLN A 26 14.53 -1.60 2.35
N ALA A 27 15.26 -1.62 3.46
CA ALA A 27 16.04 -2.79 3.86
C ALA A 27 15.13 -3.99 4.14
N ILE A 28 13.99 -3.76 4.77
CA ILE A 28 13.02 -4.83 5.03
C ILE A 28 12.48 -5.38 3.71
N TYR A 29 12.12 -4.48 2.80
CA TYR A 29 11.62 -4.90 1.50
C TYR A 29 12.66 -5.76 0.77
N GLU A 30 13.92 -5.34 0.78
CA GLU A 30 14.97 -6.05 0.07
C GLU A 30 15.19 -7.45 0.63
N LYS A 31 15.05 -7.60 1.95
CA LYS A 31 15.15 -8.92 2.56
C LYS A 31 14.00 -9.83 2.12
N VAL A 32 12.80 -9.31 2.14
CA VAL A 32 11.64 -10.08 1.71
C VAL A 32 11.78 -10.45 0.24
N ASN A 33 12.18 -9.49 -0.58
CA ASN A 33 12.33 -9.73 -2.01
C ASN A 33 13.36 -10.81 -2.30
N SER A 34 14.48 -10.79 -1.58
CA SER A 34 15.55 -11.75 -1.83
C SER A 34 15.12 -13.18 -1.51
N VAL A 35 14.19 -13.35 -0.56
CA VAL A 35 13.72 -14.68 -0.19
C VAL A 35 12.55 -15.11 -1.06
N VAL A 36 11.56 -14.23 -1.23
CA VAL A 36 10.29 -14.59 -1.84
C VAL A 36 10.36 -14.62 -3.35
N SER A 37 11.16 -13.75 -3.95
CA SER A 37 11.23 -13.66 -5.41
C SER A 37 11.70 -14.96 -6.05
N LYS A 38 12.41 -15.79 -5.30
CA LYS A 38 12.86 -17.09 -5.82
C LYS A 38 11.71 -18.06 -6.06
N PHE A 39 10.57 -17.81 -5.44
CA PHE A 39 9.43 -18.72 -5.47
C PHE A 39 8.21 -18.13 -6.18
N LEU A 40 8.28 -16.88 -6.59
CA LEU A 40 7.16 -16.22 -7.23
C LEU A 40 7.31 -16.22 -8.75
N HIS A 41 6.20 -16.43 -9.42
CA HIS A 41 6.11 -16.31 -10.86
C HIS A 41 5.45 -14.99 -11.24
N GLY A 42 5.79 -13.95 -10.58
CA GLY A 42 5.27 -12.63 -10.85
C GLY A 42 6.31 -11.64 -10.43
N SER A 43 5.86 -10.49 -10.03
CA SER A 43 6.77 -9.44 -9.60
C SER A 43 6.38 -8.90 -8.24
N LEU A 44 7.38 -8.47 -7.48
CA LEU A 44 7.15 -7.70 -6.27
C LEU A 44 7.40 -6.25 -6.58
N ASN A 45 6.57 -5.40 -6.06
CA ASN A 45 6.72 -3.96 -6.20
C ASN A 45 6.69 -3.32 -4.82
N TYR A 46 7.72 -2.56 -4.50
CA TYR A 46 7.74 -1.84 -3.23
C TYR A 46 6.93 -0.57 -3.38
N LEU A 47 5.75 -0.55 -2.78
CA LEU A 47 4.86 0.60 -2.90
C LEU A 47 5.31 1.75 -2.00
N GLY A 48 5.80 1.44 -0.81
CA GLY A 48 6.30 2.46 0.09
C GLY A 48 6.22 2.01 1.54
N MET A 49 6.28 2.96 2.45
CA MET A 49 6.34 2.65 3.86
C MET A 49 5.36 3.49 4.66
N ILE A 50 4.96 2.98 5.82
CA ILE A 50 4.19 3.72 6.80
C ILE A 50 5.07 3.88 8.02
N PRO A 51 5.38 5.13 8.42
CA PRO A 51 6.28 5.34 9.54
C PRO A 51 5.64 5.01 10.88
N GLN A 52 6.47 4.71 11.87
CA GLN A 52 6.05 4.60 13.25
C GLN A 52 5.46 5.94 13.67
N ASP A 53 4.26 5.93 14.22
CA ASP A 53 3.54 7.17 14.48
C ASP A 53 2.58 6.99 15.66
N ALA A 54 2.78 7.80 16.70
CA ALA A 54 1.93 7.75 17.89
C ALA A 54 0.48 8.10 17.56
N ALA A 55 0.27 8.98 16.57
CA ALA A 55 -1.08 9.34 16.15
C ALA A 55 -1.83 8.14 15.59
N LEU A 56 -1.12 7.28 14.84
CA LEU A 56 -1.71 6.06 14.31
C LEU A 56 -2.09 5.11 15.44
N GLU A 57 -1.21 4.97 16.42
CA GLU A 57 -1.49 4.11 17.56
C GLU A 57 -2.71 4.58 18.34
N ARG A 58 -2.85 5.90 18.52
CA ARG A 58 -4.04 6.46 19.18
C ARG A 58 -5.30 6.18 18.38
N ALA A 59 -5.21 6.34 17.06
CA ALA A 59 -6.36 6.08 16.19
C ALA A 59 -6.83 4.64 16.30
N VAL A 60 -5.88 3.70 16.31
CA VAL A 60 -6.21 2.29 16.45
C VAL A 60 -6.92 2.03 17.77
N ARG A 61 -6.41 2.61 18.87
CA ARG A 61 -7.04 2.43 20.17
C ARG A 61 -8.45 3.02 20.21
N GLN A 62 -8.68 4.08 19.45
CA GLN A 62 -9.99 4.73 19.38
C GLN A 62 -10.90 4.13 18.31
N GLN A 63 -10.41 3.11 17.62
CA GLN A 63 -11.14 2.44 16.53
C GLN A 63 -11.54 3.43 15.43
N LYS A 64 -10.61 4.31 15.09
CA LYS A 64 -10.77 5.28 14.02
C LYS A 64 -9.63 5.16 13.03
N THR A 65 -9.87 5.60 11.80
CA THR A 65 -8.78 5.66 10.83
C THR A 65 -7.98 6.94 11.08
N VAL A 66 -6.66 6.82 11.02
CA VAL A 66 -5.79 7.96 11.25
C VAL A 66 -5.98 9.03 10.17
N THR A 67 -6.32 8.62 8.96
CA THR A 67 -6.53 9.57 7.86
C THR A 67 -7.72 10.48 8.13
N MET A 68 -8.66 10.03 8.93
CA MET A 68 -9.82 10.84 9.30
C MET A 68 -9.60 11.58 10.61
N SER A 69 -9.02 10.92 11.60
CA SER A 69 -8.87 11.52 12.92
C SER A 69 -7.70 12.51 13.00
N ASP A 70 -6.67 12.30 12.18
CA ASP A 70 -5.50 13.17 12.20
C ASP A 70 -4.85 13.17 10.81
N PRO A 71 -5.47 13.85 9.85
CA PRO A 71 -5.02 13.80 8.45
C PRO A 71 -3.62 14.38 8.23
N ASN A 72 -3.12 15.17 9.15
CA ASN A 72 -1.79 15.78 9.03
C ASN A 72 -0.69 14.94 9.67
N ALA A 73 -1.04 13.85 10.34
CA ALA A 73 -0.05 12.96 10.92
C ALA A 73 0.80 12.33 9.83
N LYS A 74 2.05 12.03 10.16
CA LYS A 74 2.96 11.49 9.15
C LYS A 74 2.49 10.14 8.60
N SER A 75 1.88 9.32 9.43
CA SER A 75 1.32 8.05 8.94
C SER A 75 0.13 8.27 8.03
N ALA A 76 -0.72 9.26 8.34
CA ALA A 76 -1.88 9.57 7.50
C ALA A 76 -1.43 10.06 6.12
N ARG A 77 -0.42 10.93 6.11
CA ARG A 77 0.11 11.41 4.83
C ARG A 77 0.76 10.30 4.03
N ALA A 78 1.47 9.40 4.73
CA ALA A 78 2.08 8.26 4.05
C ALA A 78 1.02 7.35 3.42
N ILE A 79 -0.06 7.07 4.16
CA ILE A 79 -1.13 6.24 3.65
C ILE A 79 -1.79 6.88 2.43
N SER A 80 -2.03 8.19 2.48
CA SER A 80 -2.62 8.90 1.34
C SER A 80 -1.71 8.85 0.12
N GLU A 81 -0.41 8.98 0.33
CA GLU A 81 0.57 8.90 -0.75
C GLU A 81 0.60 7.52 -1.37
N LEU A 82 0.55 6.49 -0.52
CA LEU A 82 0.51 5.11 -1.01
C LEU A 82 -0.74 4.87 -1.84
N ALA A 83 -1.87 5.40 -1.41
CA ALA A 83 -3.11 5.27 -2.16
C ALA A 83 -2.99 5.95 -3.53
N ASP A 84 -2.39 7.13 -3.58
CA ASP A 84 -2.18 7.82 -4.84
C ASP A 84 -1.30 7.01 -5.79
N HIS A 85 -0.22 6.45 -5.27
CA HIS A 85 0.67 5.63 -6.08
C HIS A 85 -0.06 4.41 -6.63
N LEU A 86 -0.87 3.79 -5.80
CA LEU A 86 -1.61 2.61 -6.21
C LEU A 86 -2.64 2.95 -7.27
N LEU A 87 -3.36 4.06 -7.10
CA LEU A 87 -4.34 4.51 -8.07
C LEU A 87 -3.70 4.84 -9.41
N ASN A 88 -2.58 5.55 -9.39
CA ASN A 88 -1.89 5.89 -10.62
C ASN A 88 -1.42 4.66 -11.37
N GLY A 89 -0.84 3.71 -10.65
CA GLY A 89 -0.41 2.46 -11.24
C GLY A 89 -1.59 1.67 -11.79
N THR A 90 -2.70 1.67 -11.05
CA THR A 90 -3.90 0.95 -11.45
C THR A 90 -4.50 1.53 -12.74
N ARG A 91 -4.48 2.85 -12.86
CA ARG A 91 -5.03 3.50 -14.05
C ARG A 91 -4.28 3.13 -15.32
N GLN A 92 -3.02 2.80 -15.20
CA GLN A 92 -2.19 2.45 -16.35
C GLN A 92 -2.25 0.98 -16.70
N LYS A 93 -3.05 0.21 -15.96
CA LYS A 93 -3.11 -1.23 -16.14
C LYS A 93 -4.39 -1.63 -16.85
N THR A 94 -5.03 -2.67 -16.40
CA THR A 94 -6.19 -3.22 -17.06
C THR A 94 -7.48 -2.60 -16.53
N PRO A 95 -8.56 -2.61 -17.36
CA PRO A 95 -9.85 -2.09 -16.89
C PRO A 95 -10.40 -2.83 -15.67
N VAL A 96 -9.96 -4.05 -15.45
CA VAL A 96 -10.46 -4.83 -14.32
C VAL A 96 -10.13 -4.19 -12.98
N ARG A 97 -9.12 -3.32 -12.95
CA ARG A 97 -8.74 -2.62 -11.72
C ARG A 97 -9.50 -1.32 -11.51
N TRP A 98 -10.38 -1.03 -12.43
CA TRP A 98 -11.15 0.20 -12.38
C TRP A 98 -12.02 0.29 -11.14
N GLY A 99 -12.60 -0.85 -10.71
CA GLY A 99 -13.42 -0.88 -9.52
C GLY A 99 -12.66 -0.50 -8.26
N ILE A 100 -11.41 -0.92 -8.16
CA ILE A 100 -10.56 -0.56 -7.02
C ILE A 100 -10.28 0.93 -7.03
N ALA A 101 -9.95 1.48 -8.21
CA ALA A 101 -9.69 2.91 -8.33
C ALA A 101 -10.91 3.72 -7.94
N GLN A 102 -12.10 3.31 -8.37
CA GLN A 102 -13.33 3.99 -8.01
C GLN A 102 -13.59 3.93 -6.51
N MET A 103 -13.31 2.80 -5.90
CA MET A 103 -13.51 2.64 -4.47
C MET A 103 -12.63 3.62 -3.68
N PHE A 104 -11.37 3.75 -4.05
CA PHE A 104 -10.47 4.69 -3.40
C PHE A 104 -10.90 6.13 -3.65
N SER A 105 -11.29 6.46 -4.87
CA SER A 105 -11.74 7.82 -5.20
C SER A 105 -12.96 8.18 -4.37
N SER A 106 -13.92 7.28 -4.27
CA SER A 106 -15.12 7.50 -3.49
C SER A 106 -14.79 7.70 -2.02
N PHE A 107 -13.90 6.87 -1.49
CA PHE A 107 -13.47 6.99 -0.11
C PHE A 107 -12.81 8.35 0.15
N LEU A 108 -11.91 8.76 -0.72
CA LEU A 108 -11.20 10.02 -0.54
C LEU A 108 -12.11 11.23 -0.66
N SER A 109 -13.10 11.19 -1.57
CA SER A 109 -14.00 12.31 -1.74
C SER A 109 -14.97 12.45 -0.57
N ASN A 110 -15.20 11.39 0.19
CA ASN A 110 -16.09 11.42 1.34
C ASN A 110 -15.39 11.78 2.65
N ARG A 111 -14.13 12.13 2.56
CA ARG A 111 -13.32 12.42 3.76
C ARG A 111 -13.57 13.77 4.39
N LYS A 112 -14.31 14.60 3.76
CA LYS A 112 -14.53 15.96 4.26
C LYS A 112 -15.11 16.02 5.65
#